data_c73eea52d5bcea4b73d035188294d017
#
_entry.id   c73eea52d5bcea4b73d035188294d017
#
_cell.length_a   1.000
_cell.length_b   1.000
_cell.length_c   1.000
_cell.angle_alpha   90.00
_cell.angle_beta   90.00
_cell.angle_gamma   90.00
#
_symmetry.space_group_name_H-M   'P 1'
#
loop_
_entity.id
_entity.type
_entity.pdbx_description
1 polymer ?
#
loop_
_entity_poly.entity_id
_entity_poly.type
_entity_poly.pdbx_seq_one_letter_code
_entity_poly.pdbx_strand_id
1 'polypeptide(L)'
;MSESVSDQFLLQDKLTRDIKQAGKTLTVREARYLTDLYYQMQDNRIRAAGQIRAMEQGEVKEPHMTLDWVFGQSEKLETSIRSVLGEFARNRTVGAWSQSILGIGPVISAGLIANISMRVWVCMAAEEVKAKRRKAADQCRQETPCSVACHEKPVNTVGQIWRYAGLDPTSKWEKGKKRPWNASLKRLCWLIGQSFVKVHNNPKDFYGHYYKHRKEIEIANNDAGKFSEQAAQVLRDKKIGKDTDAYKAYSVGKLPPAHIQARAERYAVKLFLAHWHGVAFRAEFERDAPVPYAISELGHADLIGIPNWPF
;
A
#
# COMPACT_ATOMS: atom_id res chain seq x y z
N MET A 1 -25.17 37.08 16.26
CA MET A 1 -24.30 36.54 17.31
C MET A 1 -23.03 36.07 16.61
N SER A 2 -21.97 36.86 16.71
CA SER A 2 -20.67 36.53 16.09
C SER A 2 -19.94 35.55 17.03
N GLU A 3 -19.88 34.30 16.69
CA GLU A 3 -18.88 33.39 17.27
C GLU A 3 -17.51 34.01 16.96
N SER A 4 -16.78 34.30 18.00
CA SER A 4 -15.49 34.94 17.85
C SER A 4 -14.50 34.00 17.16
N VAL A 5 -13.60 34.51 16.36
CA VAL A 5 -12.53 33.77 15.69
C VAL A 5 -11.73 32.90 16.70
N SER A 6 -11.71 33.29 17.98
CA SER A 6 -11.13 32.53 19.09
C SER A 6 -11.81 31.20 19.35
N ASP A 7 -13.13 31.07 19.16
CA ASP A 7 -13.85 29.81 19.42
C ASP A 7 -13.59 28.75 18.33
N GLN A 8 -13.35 29.18 17.09
CA GLN A 8 -12.91 28.25 16.01
C GLN A 8 -11.50 27.70 16.25
N PHE A 9 -10.61 28.47 16.87
CA PHE A 9 -9.29 27.98 17.28
C PHE A 9 -9.37 26.98 18.43
N LEU A 10 -10.32 27.14 19.36
CA LEU A 10 -10.55 26.20 20.47
C LEU A 10 -11.06 24.84 20.02
N LEU A 11 -11.82 24.77 18.91
CA LEU A 11 -12.27 23.49 18.32
C LEU A 11 -11.09 22.69 17.74
N GLN A 12 -10.10 23.34 17.12
CA GLN A 12 -8.89 22.67 16.64
C GLN A 12 -8.02 22.15 17.79
N ASP A 13 -7.91 22.89 18.87
CA ASP A 13 -7.19 22.47 20.08
C ASP A 13 -7.86 21.28 20.77
N LYS A 14 -9.19 21.19 20.77
CA LYS A 14 -9.93 20.04 21.30
C LYS A 14 -9.65 18.76 20.48
N LEU A 15 -9.68 18.81 19.17
CA LEU A 15 -9.37 17.66 18.33
C LEU A 15 -7.93 17.15 18.59
N THR A 16 -7.00 18.05 18.76
CA THR A 16 -5.59 17.72 19.07
C THR A 16 -5.44 17.04 20.44
N ARG A 17 -6.22 17.46 21.45
CA ARG A 17 -6.21 16.85 22.79
C ARG A 17 -6.82 15.44 22.80
N ASP A 18 -7.82 15.18 21.97
CA ASP A 18 -8.57 13.93 21.92
C ASP A 18 -8.14 12.96 20.83
N ILE A 19 -6.97 13.17 20.23
CA ILE A 19 -6.43 12.33 19.14
C ILE A 19 -6.43 10.84 19.50
N LYS A 20 -6.05 10.50 20.74
CA LYS A 20 -6.05 9.09 21.21
C LYS A 20 -7.46 8.50 21.19
N GLN A 21 -8.45 9.23 21.66
CA GLN A 21 -9.84 8.80 21.66
C GLN A 21 -10.38 8.74 20.24
N ALA A 22 -10.13 9.74 19.41
CA ALA A 22 -10.52 9.74 18.01
C ALA A 22 -9.95 8.53 17.25
N GLY A 23 -8.66 8.20 17.46
CA GLY A 23 -8.05 7.01 16.86
C GLY A 23 -8.66 5.70 17.32
N LYS A 24 -9.07 5.59 18.60
CA LYS A 24 -9.72 4.37 19.13
C LYS A 24 -11.11 4.13 18.56
N THR A 25 -11.89 5.18 18.34
CA THR A 25 -13.27 5.12 17.87
C THR A 25 -13.41 5.07 16.35
N LEU A 26 -12.31 5.31 15.62
CA LEU A 26 -12.31 5.32 14.17
C LEU A 26 -12.65 3.94 13.59
N THR A 27 -13.62 3.91 12.69
CA THR A 27 -13.97 2.69 11.96
C THR A 27 -12.97 2.41 10.83
N VAL A 28 -12.92 1.16 10.36
CA VAL A 28 -12.09 0.76 9.20
C VAL A 28 -12.43 1.57 7.94
N ARG A 29 -13.73 1.90 7.75
CA ARG A 29 -14.19 2.66 6.59
C ARG A 29 -13.73 4.11 6.65
N GLU A 30 -13.80 4.73 7.81
CA GLU A 30 -13.31 6.10 8.04
C GLU A 30 -11.79 6.16 7.94
N ALA A 31 -11.08 5.19 8.51
CA ALA A 31 -9.62 5.09 8.36
C ALA A 31 -9.19 4.98 6.90
N ARG A 32 -9.95 4.26 6.05
CA ARG A 32 -9.70 4.21 4.60
C ARG A 32 -9.84 5.58 3.96
N TYR A 33 -10.94 6.27 4.26
CA TYR A 33 -11.18 7.62 3.75
C TYR A 33 -10.07 8.59 4.17
N LEU A 34 -9.70 8.59 5.46
CA LEU A 34 -8.65 9.46 5.98
C LEU A 34 -7.27 9.13 5.39
N THR A 35 -6.98 7.86 5.09
CA THR A 35 -5.75 7.46 4.42
C THR A 35 -5.67 8.04 3.00
N ASP A 36 -6.75 7.94 2.23
CA ASP A 36 -6.81 8.48 0.87
C ASP A 36 -6.75 10.02 0.90
N LEU A 37 -7.46 10.66 1.83
CA LEU A 37 -7.42 12.11 2.06
C LEU A 37 -6.01 12.60 2.42
N TYR A 38 -5.32 11.91 3.33
CA TYR A 38 -3.94 12.26 3.71
C TYR A 38 -3.03 12.36 2.49
N TYR A 39 -3.04 11.36 1.61
CA TYR A 39 -2.19 11.36 0.43
C TYR A 39 -2.59 12.42 -0.60
N GLN A 40 -3.87 12.76 -0.73
CA GLN A 40 -4.32 13.87 -1.58
C GLN A 40 -3.81 15.21 -1.05
N MET A 41 -3.91 15.44 0.26
CA MET A 41 -3.42 16.65 0.91
C MET A 41 -1.89 16.76 0.80
N GLN A 42 -1.17 15.66 1.02
CA GLN A 42 0.28 15.60 0.86
C GLN A 42 0.71 15.96 -0.57
N ASP A 43 0.05 15.40 -1.58
CA ASP A 43 0.33 15.71 -2.99
C ASP A 43 0.07 17.20 -3.28
N ASN A 44 -1.02 17.78 -2.75
CA ASN A 44 -1.34 19.20 -2.92
C ASN A 44 -0.31 20.10 -2.21
N ARG A 45 0.09 19.77 -0.98
CA ARG A 45 1.12 20.51 -0.24
C ARG A 45 2.46 20.50 -0.96
N ILE A 46 2.89 19.34 -1.47
CA ILE A 46 4.16 19.23 -2.21
C ILE A 46 4.13 20.10 -3.46
N ARG A 47 3.00 20.14 -4.19
CA ARG A 47 2.84 21.02 -5.35
C ARG A 47 2.87 22.50 -4.96
N ALA A 48 2.15 22.87 -3.89
CA ALA A 48 2.14 24.24 -3.39
C ALA A 48 3.55 24.69 -2.97
N ALA A 49 4.28 23.88 -2.22
CA ALA A 49 5.67 24.15 -1.85
C ALA A 49 6.60 24.32 -3.07
N GLY A 50 6.37 23.56 -4.14
CA GLY A 50 7.10 23.72 -5.40
C GLY A 50 6.80 25.05 -6.10
N GLN A 51 5.53 25.45 -6.12
CA GLN A 51 5.10 26.72 -6.70
C GLN A 51 5.62 27.92 -5.90
N ILE A 52 5.55 27.88 -4.58
CA ILE A 52 6.08 28.93 -3.70
C ILE A 52 7.59 29.12 -3.97
N ARG A 53 8.36 28.04 -3.97
CA ARG A 53 9.81 28.10 -4.28
C ARG A 53 10.11 28.64 -5.67
N ALA A 54 9.28 28.32 -6.67
CA ALA A 54 9.45 28.85 -8.02
C ALA A 54 9.19 30.36 -8.08
N MET A 55 8.23 30.87 -7.30
CA MET A 55 7.96 32.33 -7.17
C MET A 55 9.12 33.03 -6.47
N GLU A 56 9.67 32.48 -5.38
CA GLU A 56 10.82 33.03 -4.65
C GLU A 56 12.09 33.07 -5.51
N GLN A 57 12.27 32.17 -6.44
CA GLN A 57 13.40 32.17 -7.40
C GLN A 57 13.18 33.15 -8.56
N GLY A 58 11.97 33.69 -8.76
CA GLY A 58 11.60 34.66 -9.77
C GLY A 58 11.60 36.10 -9.25
N GLU A 59 10.59 36.85 -9.68
CA GLU A 59 10.44 38.29 -9.32
C GLU A 59 9.81 38.52 -7.93
N VAL A 60 9.12 37.50 -7.38
CA VAL A 60 8.42 37.58 -6.09
C VAL A 60 9.34 37.09 -4.97
N LYS A 61 9.97 38.04 -4.27
CA LYS A 61 10.89 37.67 -3.15
C LYS A 61 10.17 37.15 -1.92
N GLU A 62 8.92 37.52 -1.69
CA GLU A 62 8.13 37.09 -0.55
C GLU A 62 6.73 36.66 -1.06
N PRO A 63 6.35 35.39 -0.90
CA PRO A 63 5.02 34.93 -1.22
C PRO A 63 3.96 35.65 -0.41
N HIS A 64 2.77 35.81 -0.98
CA HIS A 64 1.69 36.47 -0.26
C HIS A 64 1.32 35.68 1.00
N MET A 65 1.13 36.37 2.13
CA MET A 65 0.83 35.78 3.44
C MET A 65 -0.29 34.73 3.42
N THR A 66 -1.25 34.86 2.50
CA THR A 66 -2.33 33.87 2.33
C THR A 66 -1.81 32.53 1.86
N LEU A 67 -0.78 32.49 1.00
CA LEU A 67 -0.18 31.23 0.52
C LEU A 67 0.53 30.48 1.66
N ASP A 68 1.29 31.21 2.47
CA ASP A 68 1.97 30.66 3.64
C ASP A 68 0.97 30.15 4.68
N TRP A 69 -0.11 30.89 4.89
CA TRP A 69 -1.18 30.47 5.80
C TRP A 69 -1.87 29.19 5.32
N VAL A 70 -2.26 29.10 4.04
CA VAL A 70 -2.88 27.89 3.45
C VAL A 70 -1.93 26.70 3.52
N PHE A 71 -0.65 26.93 3.23
CA PHE A 71 0.38 25.90 3.32
C PHE A 71 0.52 25.39 4.76
N GLY A 72 0.64 26.28 5.74
CA GLY A 72 0.74 25.93 7.16
C GLY A 72 -0.50 25.18 7.69
N GLN A 73 -1.73 25.56 7.23
CA GLN A 73 -2.94 24.81 7.59
C GLN A 73 -2.91 23.38 7.01
N SER A 74 -2.44 23.21 5.78
CA SER A 74 -2.30 21.88 5.17
C SER A 74 -1.34 20.98 5.95
N GLU A 75 -0.21 21.51 6.43
CA GLU A 75 0.74 20.75 7.27
C GLU A 75 0.14 20.33 8.62
N LYS A 76 -0.60 21.23 9.27
CA LYS A 76 -1.29 20.91 10.53
C LYS A 76 -2.32 19.80 10.35
N LEU A 77 -3.13 19.88 9.28
CA LEU A 77 -4.12 18.84 8.96
C LEU A 77 -3.47 17.49 8.66
N GLU A 78 -2.42 17.46 7.83
CA GLU A 78 -1.67 16.21 7.58
C GLU A 78 -1.14 15.60 8.88
N THR A 79 -0.58 16.42 9.76
CA THR A 79 -0.04 15.96 11.05
C THR A 79 -1.13 15.40 11.96
N SER A 80 -2.30 16.05 12.01
CA SER A 80 -3.45 15.61 12.80
C SER A 80 -4.00 14.28 12.28
N ILE A 81 -4.23 14.17 10.97
CA ILE A 81 -4.71 12.92 10.34
C ILE A 81 -3.71 11.78 10.58
N ARG A 82 -2.41 12.03 10.38
CA ARG A 82 -1.35 11.04 10.63
C ARG A 82 -1.37 10.54 12.07
N SER A 83 -1.59 11.44 13.03
CA SER A 83 -1.63 11.10 14.46
C SER A 83 -2.83 10.24 14.80
N VAL A 84 -4.02 10.58 14.31
CA VAL A 84 -5.25 9.79 14.48
C VAL A 84 -5.11 8.39 13.84
N LEU A 85 -4.61 8.31 12.62
CA LEU A 85 -4.35 7.05 11.93
C LEU A 85 -3.30 6.21 12.66
N GLY A 86 -2.31 6.85 13.29
CA GLY A 86 -1.31 6.20 14.12
C GLY A 86 -1.92 5.52 15.34
N GLU A 87 -2.83 6.18 16.04
CA GLU A 87 -3.54 5.59 17.17
C GLU A 87 -4.52 4.48 16.72
N PHE A 88 -5.24 4.70 15.61
CA PHE A 88 -6.10 3.67 15.01
C PHE A 88 -5.32 2.38 14.73
N ALA A 89 -4.13 2.48 14.17
CA ALA A 89 -3.29 1.33 13.87
C ALA A 89 -2.71 0.70 15.15
N ARG A 90 -2.18 1.53 16.08
CA ARG A 90 -1.55 1.06 17.32
C ARG A 90 -2.49 0.27 18.23
N ASN A 91 -3.79 0.56 18.18
CA ASN A 91 -4.82 -0.18 18.92
C ASN A 91 -5.13 -1.59 18.35
N ARG A 92 -4.39 -2.04 17.34
CA ARG A 92 -4.51 -3.36 16.72
C ARG A 92 -3.14 -4.02 16.65
N THR A 93 -3.02 -5.29 17.04
CA THR A 93 -1.75 -6.02 17.09
C THR A 93 -0.95 -5.90 15.79
N VAL A 94 -1.59 -6.16 14.64
CA VAL A 94 -0.92 -6.05 13.33
C VAL A 94 -0.50 -4.61 13.01
N GLY A 95 -1.23 -3.62 13.49
CA GLY A 95 -0.89 -2.21 13.30
C GLY A 95 0.29 -1.78 14.17
N ALA A 96 0.31 -2.18 15.44
CA ALA A 96 1.43 -1.95 16.35
C ALA A 96 2.71 -2.62 15.81
N TRP A 97 2.61 -3.88 15.39
CA TRP A 97 3.70 -4.60 14.72
C TRP A 97 4.18 -3.87 13.47
N SER A 98 3.26 -3.47 12.59
CA SER A 98 3.64 -2.74 11.36
C SER A 98 4.45 -1.48 11.65
N GLN A 99 4.05 -0.72 12.68
CA GLN A 99 4.76 0.50 13.08
C GLN A 99 6.11 0.24 13.77
N SER A 100 6.40 -0.99 14.20
CA SER A 100 7.72 -1.39 14.69
C SER A 100 8.72 -1.65 13.56
N ILE A 101 8.25 -1.72 12.32
CA ILE A 101 9.08 -1.97 11.14
C ILE A 101 9.62 -0.65 10.61
N LEU A 102 10.94 -0.56 10.49
CA LEU A 102 11.59 0.62 9.94
C LEU A 102 11.08 0.89 8.51
N GLY A 103 10.68 2.13 8.25
CA GLY A 103 10.10 2.53 6.98
C GLY A 103 8.57 2.43 6.92
N ILE A 104 7.91 1.79 7.86
CA ILE A 104 6.45 1.70 7.90
C ILE A 104 5.87 2.69 8.90
N GLY A 105 5.36 3.79 8.37
CA GLY A 105 4.76 4.84 9.19
C GLY A 105 3.27 4.62 9.51
N PRO A 106 2.71 5.51 10.35
CA PRO A 106 1.31 5.45 10.83
C PRO A 106 0.28 5.32 9.72
N VAL A 107 0.41 6.12 8.66
CA VAL A 107 -0.54 6.17 7.54
C VAL A 107 -0.51 4.88 6.72
N ILE A 108 0.68 4.34 6.46
CA ILE A 108 0.83 3.06 5.75
C ILE A 108 0.21 1.93 6.57
N SER A 109 0.52 1.88 7.87
CA SER A 109 0.00 0.87 8.79
C SER A 109 -1.53 0.90 8.87
N ALA A 110 -2.12 2.08 9.05
CA ALA A 110 -3.57 2.26 9.05
C ALA A 110 -4.20 1.90 7.70
N GLY A 111 -3.57 2.32 6.60
CA GLY A 111 -4.02 2.05 5.24
C GLY A 111 -4.05 0.56 4.90
N LEU A 112 -3.10 -0.23 5.38
CA LEU A 112 -3.11 -1.68 5.22
C LEU A 112 -4.30 -2.30 5.93
N ILE A 113 -4.52 -1.97 7.22
CA ILE A 113 -5.67 -2.44 8.00
C ILE A 113 -6.99 -2.03 7.35
N ALA A 114 -7.05 -0.81 6.82
CA ALA A 114 -8.25 -0.26 6.20
C ALA A 114 -8.59 -0.90 4.83
N ASN A 115 -7.59 -1.44 4.12
CA ASN A 115 -7.78 -2.02 2.80
C ASN A 115 -7.79 -3.55 2.78
N ILE A 116 -7.23 -4.22 3.78
CA ILE A 116 -7.14 -5.68 3.82
C ILE A 116 -8.02 -6.21 4.95
N SER A 117 -9.04 -6.97 4.60
CA SER A 117 -9.82 -7.76 5.56
C SER A 117 -9.30 -9.18 5.61
N MET A 118 -9.15 -9.75 6.81
CA MET A 118 -8.78 -11.14 6.99
C MET A 118 -9.96 -12.10 6.81
N ARG A 119 -11.19 -11.56 6.74
CA ARG A 119 -12.42 -12.30 6.47
C ARG A 119 -13.04 -11.81 5.18
N VAL A 120 -13.44 -12.71 4.32
CA VAL A 120 -14.15 -12.41 3.07
C VAL A 120 -15.51 -13.11 3.05
N TRP A 121 -16.53 -12.36 2.67
CA TRP A 121 -17.87 -12.91 2.50
C TRP A 121 -17.94 -13.68 1.18
N VAL A 122 -18.41 -14.91 1.27
CA VAL A 122 -18.66 -15.79 0.11
C VAL A 122 -20.17 -16.09 0.07
N CYS A 123 -20.79 -15.75 -1.06
CA CYS A 123 -22.19 -16.06 -1.31
C CYS A 123 -22.29 -17.48 -1.91
N MET A 124 -22.99 -18.39 -1.23
CA MET A 124 -23.18 -19.78 -1.67
C MET A 124 -23.93 -19.85 -3.00
N ALA A 125 -24.93 -18.99 -3.21
CA ALA A 125 -25.64 -18.91 -4.50
C ALA A 125 -24.73 -18.55 -5.68
N ALA A 126 -23.62 -17.86 -5.43
CA ALA A 126 -22.66 -17.50 -6.47
C ALA A 126 -21.69 -18.64 -6.84
N GLU A 127 -21.55 -19.67 -5.99
CA GLU A 127 -20.77 -20.87 -6.30
C GLU A 127 -21.57 -21.85 -7.18
N GLU A 128 -22.88 -21.94 -7.01
CA GLU A 128 -23.74 -22.83 -7.78
C GLU A 128 -24.07 -22.32 -9.18
N VAL A 129 -24.04 -21.01 -9.40
CA VAL A 129 -24.47 -20.38 -10.66
C VAL A 129 -23.37 -19.50 -11.26
N LYS A 130 -22.37 -20.11 -11.87
CA LYS A 130 -21.23 -19.39 -12.50
C LYS A 130 -21.63 -18.30 -13.53
N ALA A 131 -22.76 -18.41 -14.19
CA ALA A 131 -23.23 -17.46 -15.19
C ALA A 131 -24.00 -16.24 -14.63
N LYS A 132 -24.59 -16.32 -13.41
CA LYS A 132 -25.37 -15.24 -12.79
C LYS A 132 -24.61 -14.49 -11.68
N ARG A 133 -23.33 -14.77 -11.50
CA ARG A 133 -22.46 -14.31 -10.40
C ARG A 133 -22.44 -12.81 -10.13
N ARG A 134 -22.51 -11.97 -11.15
CA ARG A 134 -22.41 -10.51 -10.99
C ARG A 134 -23.67 -9.92 -10.35
N LYS A 135 -24.87 -10.31 -10.83
CA LYS A 135 -26.13 -9.79 -10.30
C LYS A 135 -26.41 -10.28 -8.87
N ALA A 136 -26.14 -11.55 -8.56
CA ALA A 136 -26.34 -12.11 -7.23
C ALA A 136 -25.37 -11.53 -6.18
N ALA A 137 -24.11 -11.25 -6.55
CA ALA A 137 -23.14 -10.62 -5.66
C ALA A 137 -23.46 -9.14 -5.39
N ASP A 138 -24.03 -8.42 -6.35
CA ASP A 138 -24.46 -7.04 -6.18
C ASP A 138 -25.75 -6.95 -5.35
N GLN A 139 -26.68 -7.88 -5.50
CA GLN A 139 -27.86 -8.02 -4.64
C GLN A 139 -27.49 -8.40 -3.20
N CYS A 140 -26.58 -9.35 -3.01
CA CYS A 140 -26.10 -9.77 -1.69
C CYS A 140 -25.42 -8.65 -0.89
N ARG A 141 -24.88 -7.62 -1.56
CA ARG A 141 -24.31 -6.42 -0.92
C ARG A 141 -25.33 -5.38 -0.51
N GLN A 142 -26.54 -5.46 -1.06
CA GLN A 142 -27.61 -4.47 -0.83
C GLN A 142 -28.62 -4.93 0.23
N GLU A 143 -28.76 -6.24 0.44
CA GLU A 143 -29.69 -6.83 1.41
C GLU A 143 -28.95 -7.30 2.67
N THR A 144 -29.26 -6.70 3.80
CA THR A 144 -28.83 -7.17 5.12
C THR A 144 -30.07 -7.36 6.02
N PRO A 145 -30.35 -8.59 6.48
CA PRO A 145 -29.63 -9.85 6.27
C PRO A 145 -29.87 -10.42 4.86
N CYS A 146 -28.80 -11.01 4.27
CA CYS A 146 -28.90 -11.68 2.98
C CYS A 146 -29.85 -12.91 3.11
N SER A 147 -30.83 -13.01 2.20
CA SER A 147 -31.78 -14.14 2.14
C SER A 147 -31.13 -15.46 1.70
N VAL A 148 -29.89 -15.40 1.20
CA VAL A 148 -29.10 -16.55 0.75
C VAL A 148 -28.00 -16.84 1.78
N ALA A 149 -27.71 -18.10 2.06
CA ALA A 149 -26.66 -18.52 2.98
C ALA A 149 -25.29 -17.98 2.54
N CYS A 150 -24.89 -16.85 3.15
CA CYS A 150 -23.55 -16.28 3.01
C CYS A 150 -22.73 -16.67 4.22
N HIS A 151 -21.46 -17.02 4.02
CA HIS A 151 -20.55 -17.31 5.12
C HIS A 151 -19.25 -16.56 4.97
N GLU A 152 -18.62 -16.25 6.09
CA GLU A 152 -17.28 -15.69 6.10
C GLU A 152 -16.24 -16.79 5.93
N LYS A 153 -15.28 -16.55 5.05
CA LYS A 153 -14.08 -17.39 4.90
C LYS A 153 -12.84 -16.60 5.29
N PRO A 154 -11.89 -17.22 5.99
CA PRO A 154 -10.60 -16.59 6.25
C PRO A 154 -9.80 -16.41 4.96
N VAL A 155 -8.98 -15.38 4.91
CA VAL A 155 -7.95 -15.18 3.87
C VAL A 155 -6.75 -16.07 4.24
N ASN A 156 -6.82 -17.34 3.85
CA ASN A 156 -5.86 -18.38 4.27
C ASN A 156 -4.48 -18.22 3.65
N THR A 157 -4.35 -17.55 2.50
CA THR A 157 -3.07 -17.45 1.80
C THR A 157 -2.72 -16.01 1.46
N VAL A 158 -1.45 -15.68 1.62
CA VAL A 158 -0.94 -14.36 1.22
C VAL A 158 -1.08 -14.10 -0.28
N GLY A 159 -1.14 -15.13 -1.10
CA GLY A 159 -1.40 -15.01 -2.55
C GLY A 159 -2.70 -14.27 -2.87
N GLN A 160 -3.74 -14.43 -2.04
CA GLN A 160 -5.00 -13.68 -2.16
C GLN A 160 -4.76 -12.18 -1.93
N ILE A 161 -3.94 -11.81 -0.93
CA ILE A 161 -3.55 -10.41 -0.68
C ILE A 161 -2.72 -9.87 -1.84
N TRP A 162 -1.72 -10.60 -2.34
CA TRP A 162 -0.90 -10.16 -3.48
C TRP A 162 -1.75 -9.90 -4.72
N ARG A 163 -2.71 -10.79 -5.01
CA ARG A 163 -3.63 -10.60 -6.14
C ARG A 163 -4.52 -9.38 -5.94
N TYR A 164 -5.06 -9.21 -4.75
CA TYR A 164 -5.90 -8.05 -4.40
C TYR A 164 -5.11 -6.73 -4.42
N ALA A 165 -3.82 -6.76 -4.08
CA ALA A 165 -2.90 -5.62 -4.17
C ALA A 165 -2.35 -5.37 -5.60
N GLY A 166 -2.66 -6.23 -6.57
CA GLY A 166 -2.13 -6.12 -7.94
C GLY A 166 -0.62 -6.38 -8.05
N LEU A 167 -0.10 -7.25 -7.17
CA LEU A 167 1.29 -7.72 -7.17
C LEU A 167 1.44 -9.10 -7.83
N ASP A 168 0.34 -9.72 -8.20
CA ASP A 168 0.33 -10.98 -8.95
C ASP A 168 0.66 -10.69 -10.42
N PRO A 169 1.75 -11.28 -10.97
CA PRO A 169 2.18 -11.03 -12.35
C PRO A 169 1.18 -11.58 -13.40
N THR A 170 0.32 -12.52 -13.00
CA THR A 170 -0.70 -13.11 -13.89
C THR A 170 -1.94 -12.21 -14.06
N SER A 171 -2.13 -11.25 -13.14
CA SER A 171 -3.26 -10.31 -13.19
C SER A 171 -3.03 -9.23 -14.24
N LYS A 172 -3.71 -9.34 -15.40
CA LYS A 172 -3.68 -8.35 -16.48
C LYS A 172 -4.91 -7.45 -16.39
N TRP A 173 -4.74 -6.19 -16.71
CA TRP A 173 -5.83 -5.21 -16.83
C TRP A 173 -5.95 -4.76 -18.30
N GLU A 174 -7.17 -4.70 -18.78
CA GLU A 174 -7.50 -4.22 -20.12
C GLU A 174 -8.10 -2.82 -20.03
N LYS A 175 -7.70 -1.94 -20.96
CA LYS A 175 -8.24 -0.57 -21.04
C LYS A 175 -9.77 -0.62 -21.19
N GLY A 176 -10.47 0.21 -20.40
CA GLY A 176 -11.95 0.26 -20.39
C GLY A 176 -12.61 -0.75 -19.44
N LYS A 177 -11.91 -1.75 -18.90
CA LYS A 177 -12.45 -2.68 -17.91
C LYS A 177 -12.14 -2.26 -16.48
N LYS A 178 -12.96 -2.70 -15.52
CA LYS A 178 -12.68 -2.53 -14.09
C LYS A 178 -11.36 -3.21 -13.74
N ARG A 179 -10.51 -2.53 -12.97
CA ARG A 179 -9.24 -3.10 -12.49
C ARG A 179 -9.50 -4.34 -11.63
N PRO A 180 -8.78 -5.46 -11.84
CA PRO A 180 -8.96 -6.68 -11.06
C PRO A 180 -8.32 -6.62 -9.66
N TRP A 181 -7.79 -5.48 -9.25
CA TRP A 181 -7.16 -5.23 -7.95
C TRP A 181 -7.66 -3.93 -7.32
N ASN A 182 -7.39 -3.78 -6.01
CA ASN A 182 -7.63 -2.53 -5.28
C ASN A 182 -6.53 -1.50 -5.63
N ALA A 183 -6.92 -0.37 -6.21
CA ALA A 183 -5.98 0.66 -6.66
C ALA A 183 -5.30 1.39 -5.48
N SER A 184 -6.04 1.68 -4.40
CA SER A 184 -5.50 2.31 -3.19
C SER A 184 -4.46 1.41 -2.52
N LEU A 185 -4.75 0.10 -2.37
CA LEU A 185 -3.80 -0.85 -1.84
C LEU A 185 -2.56 -1.00 -2.73
N LYS A 186 -2.73 -0.98 -4.06
CA LYS A 186 -1.58 -1.01 -4.98
C LYS A 186 -0.69 0.22 -4.82
N ARG A 187 -1.28 1.41 -4.64
CA ARG A 187 -0.52 2.64 -4.33
C ARG A 187 0.23 2.50 -3.01
N LEU A 188 -0.42 1.99 -1.95
CA LEU A 188 0.25 1.72 -0.67
C LEU A 188 1.43 0.76 -0.82
N CYS A 189 1.28 -0.33 -1.58
CA CYS A 189 2.37 -1.27 -1.85
C CYS A 189 3.55 -0.60 -2.56
N TRP A 190 3.29 0.31 -3.49
CA TRP A 190 4.35 1.10 -4.11
C TRP A 190 5.05 2.02 -3.10
N LEU A 191 4.30 2.71 -2.24
CA LEU A 191 4.85 3.56 -1.17
C LEU A 191 5.70 2.76 -0.18
N ILE A 192 5.28 1.55 0.18
CA ILE A 192 6.06 0.63 1.02
C ILE A 192 7.39 0.29 0.34
N GLY A 193 7.37 -0.05 -0.95
CA GLY A 193 8.59 -0.32 -1.71
C GLY A 193 9.55 0.86 -1.71
N GLN A 194 9.05 2.07 -1.99
CA GLN A 194 9.83 3.30 -1.92
C GLN A 194 10.39 3.58 -0.52
N SER A 195 9.65 3.24 0.51
CA SER A 195 10.11 3.40 1.89
C SER A 195 11.26 2.45 2.21
N PHE A 196 11.19 1.18 1.83
CA PHE A 196 12.27 0.22 2.00
C PHE A 196 13.53 0.61 1.23
N VAL A 197 13.37 1.18 0.02
CA VAL A 197 14.50 1.77 -0.73
C VAL A 197 15.16 2.89 0.05
N LYS A 198 14.41 3.76 0.73
CA LYS A 198 14.97 4.89 1.50
C LYS A 198 15.76 4.44 2.73
N VAL A 199 15.37 3.35 3.37
CA VAL A 199 15.95 2.89 4.64
C VAL A 199 16.98 1.76 4.49
N HIS A 200 17.21 1.23 3.29
CA HIS A 200 17.99 0.01 3.03
C HIS A 200 19.46 0.05 3.51
N ASN A 201 20.01 1.21 3.78
CA ASN A 201 21.35 1.36 4.34
C ASN A 201 21.37 1.47 5.88
N ASN A 202 20.19 1.48 6.53
CA ASN A 202 20.13 1.53 7.98
C ASN A 202 20.40 0.13 8.57
N PRO A 203 21.34 -0.03 9.52
CA PRO A 203 21.65 -1.33 10.11
C PRO A 203 20.48 -2.02 10.81
N LYS A 204 19.46 -1.25 11.25
CA LYS A 204 18.25 -1.75 11.89
C LYS A 204 17.13 -2.12 10.91
N ASP A 205 17.36 -1.89 9.60
CA ASP A 205 16.38 -2.21 8.60
C ASP A 205 16.35 -3.71 8.31
N PHE A 206 15.16 -4.24 8.06
CA PHE A 206 14.97 -5.64 7.71
C PHE A 206 14.63 -5.79 6.21
N TYR A 207 13.55 -5.17 5.77
CA TYR A 207 13.04 -5.37 4.41
C TYR A 207 13.87 -4.66 3.33
N GLY A 208 14.50 -3.56 3.65
CA GLY A 208 15.40 -2.88 2.73
C GLY A 208 16.68 -3.68 2.47
N HIS A 209 17.17 -4.46 3.44
CA HIS A 209 18.26 -5.41 3.21
C HIS A 209 17.85 -6.50 2.21
N TYR A 210 16.63 -7.06 2.32
CA TYR A 210 16.10 -8.01 1.35
C TYR A 210 15.88 -7.38 -0.03
N TYR A 211 15.43 -6.12 -0.09
CA TYR A 211 15.37 -5.37 -1.33
C TYR A 211 16.76 -5.26 -1.99
N LYS A 212 17.79 -4.84 -1.23
CA LYS A 212 19.15 -4.68 -1.72
C LYS A 212 19.72 -5.99 -2.23
N HIS A 213 19.67 -7.04 -1.44
CA HIS A 213 20.12 -8.38 -1.82
C HIS A 213 19.38 -8.89 -3.06
N ARG A 214 18.05 -8.74 -3.12
CA ARG A 214 17.29 -9.12 -4.31
C ARG A 214 17.69 -8.33 -5.54
N LYS A 215 17.98 -7.04 -5.41
CA LYS A 215 18.45 -6.21 -6.52
C LYS A 215 19.78 -6.70 -7.09
N GLU A 216 20.71 -7.10 -6.25
CA GLU A 216 21.98 -7.69 -6.65
C GLU A 216 21.79 -8.99 -7.45
N ILE A 217 20.91 -9.88 -6.98
CA ILE A 217 20.53 -11.12 -7.70
C ILE A 217 19.91 -10.80 -9.06
N GLU A 218 18.99 -9.83 -9.12
CA GLU A 218 18.32 -9.44 -10.38
C GLU A 218 19.32 -8.83 -11.39
N ILE A 219 20.30 -8.05 -10.92
CA ILE A 219 21.40 -7.52 -11.75
C ILE A 219 22.23 -8.67 -12.31
N ALA A 220 22.70 -9.59 -11.47
CA ALA A 220 23.50 -10.74 -11.89
C ALA A 220 22.73 -11.63 -12.89
N ASN A 221 21.44 -11.89 -12.67
CA ASN A 221 20.61 -12.62 -13.61
C ASN A 221 20.42 -11.89 -14.94
N ASN A 222 20.33 -10.55 -14.90
CA ASN A 222 20.23 -9.72 -16.10
C ASN A 222 21.52 -9.77 -16.92
N ASP A 223 22.66 -9.71 -16.25
CA ASP A 223 23.99 -9.79 -16.90
C ASP A 223 24.25 -11.19 -17.47
N ALA A 224 23.75 -12.22 -16.82
CA ALA A 224 23.77 -13.60 -17.31
C ALA A 224 22.75 -13.88 -18.45
N GLY A 225 22.00 -12.87 -18.92
CA GLY A 225 21.08 -13.00 -20.04
C GLY A 225 19.76 -13.74 -19.75
N LYS A 226 19.46 -14.02 -18.45
CA LYS A 226 18.28 -14.80 -18.06
C LYS A 226 16.93 -14.09 -18.36
N PHE A 227 16.96 -12.81 -18.73
CA PHE A 227 15.77 -12.03 -19.02
C PHE A 227 15.60 -11.70 -20.52
N SER A 228 16.37 -12.34 -21.40
CA SER A 228 16.34 -12.06 -22.85
C SER A 228 14.94 -12.29 -23.45
N GLU A 229 14.27 -13.37 -23.11
CA GLU A 229 12.91 -13.64 -23.57
C GLU A 229 11.91 -12.59 -23.04
N GLN A 230 12.02 -12.20 -21.78
CA GLN A 230 11.17 -11.16 -21.19
C GLN A 230 11.41 -9.80 -21.85
N ALA A 231 12.65 -9.45 -22.16
CA ALA A 231 13.00 -8.23 -22.87
C ALA A 231 12.37 -8.20 -24.28
N ALA A 232 12.52 -9.30 -25.03
CA ALA A 232 11.90 -9.46 -26.35
C ALA A 232 10.35 -9.36 -26.27
N GLN A 233 9.73 -9.97 -25.25
CA GLN A 233 8.29 -9.88 -25.04
C GLN A 233 7.82 -8.44 -24.78
N VAL A 234 8.56 -7.67 -23.99
CA VAL A 234 8.23 -6.25 -23.71
C VAL A 234 8.26 -5.42 -24.98
N LEU A 235 9.24 -5.65 -25.88
CA LEU A 235 9.34 -4.97 -27.18
C LEU A 235 8.20 -5.34 -28.13
N ARG A 236 7.69 -6.58 -28.05
CA ARG A 236 6.52 -6.99 -28.85
C ARG A 236 5.23 -6.36 -28.33
N ASP A 237 5.06 -6.31 -26.99
CA ASP A 237 3.80 -5.90 -26.37
C ASP A 237 3.64 -4.38 -26.24
N LYS A 238 4.75 -3.63 -26.24
CA LYS A 238 4.75 -2.19 -25.94
C LYS A 238 5.45 -1.38 -27.02
N LYS A 239 4.84 -0.25 -27.39
CA LYS A 239 5.49 0.77 -28.20
C LYS A 239 6.45 1.57 -27.32
N ILE A 240 7.75 1.37 -27.46
CA ILE A 240 8.80 2.08 -26.73
C ILE A 240 9.60 2.90 -27.74
N GLY A 241 9.87 4.17 -27.44
CA GLY A 241 10.67 5.04 -28.30
C GLY A 241 12.10 4.50 -28.46
N LYS A 242 12.58 4.42 -29.71
CA LYS A 242 13.87 3.82 -30.05
C LYS A 242 15.08 4.56 -29.42
N ASP A 243 14.94 5.85 -29.15
CA ASP A 243 15.98 6.70 -28.58
C ASP A 243 16.09 6.58 -27.04
N THR A 244 15.17 5.86 -26.40
CA THR A 244 15.14 5.71 -24.94
C THR A 244 16.14 4.66 -24.46
N ASP A 245 16.74 4.88 -23.28
CA ASP A 245 17.64 3.90 -22.66
C ASP A 245 16.93 2.58 -22.35
N ALA A 246 15.61 2.63 -22.13
CA ALA A 246 14.80 1.43 -21.96
C ALA A 246 14.78 0.58 -23.25
N TYR A 247 14.57 1.20 -24.42
CA TYR A 247 14.62 0.49 -25.70
C TYR A 247 15.99 -0.12 -25.96
N LYS A 248 17.07 0.66 -25.74
CA LYS A 248 18.46 0.19 -25.91
C LYS A 248 18.74 -1.05 -25.04
N ALA A 249 18.30 -1.05 -23.79
CA ALA A 249 18.46 -2.21 -22.92
C ALA A 249 17.67 -3.42 -23.41
N TYR A 250 16.37 -3.26 -23.73
CA TYR A 250 15.55 -4.38 -24.22
C TYR A 250 16.04 -4.93 -25.56
N SER A 251 16.58 -4.09 -26.47
CA SER A 251 17.07 -4.53 -27.78
C SER A 251 18.29 -5.45 -27.70
N VAL A 252 19.08 -5.36 -26.62
CA VAL A 252 20.21 -6.27 -26.34
C VAL A 252 19.83 -7.42 -25.40
N GLY A 253 18.53 -7.67 -25.20
CA GLY A 253 18.03 -8.76 -24.35
C GLY A 253 18.15 -8.52 -22.85
N LYS A 254 18.37 -7.29 -22.41
CA LYS A 254 18.48 -6.92 -21.00
C LYS A 254 17.28 -6.12 -20.52
N LEU A 255 16.95 -6.21 -19.23
CA LEU A 255 16.00 -5.33 -18.59
C LEU A 255 16.68 -4.01 -18.19
N PRO A 256 16.04 -2.85 -18.39
CA PRO A 256 16.60 -1.56 -17.97
C PRO A 256 16.65 -1.45 -16.44
N PRO A 257 17.52 -0.59 -15.88
CA PRO A 257 17.69 -0.45 -14.43
C PRO A 257 16.40 -0.22 -13.65
N ALA A 258 15.48 0.59 -14.18
CA ALA A 258 14.18 0.85 -13.55
C ALA A 258 13.32 -0.42 -13.45
N HIS A 259 13.41 -1.33 -14.42
CA HIS A 259 12.67 -2.60 -14.38
C HIS A 259 13.27 -3.53 -13.31
N ILE A 260 14.60 -3.63 -13.24
CA ILE A 260 15.31 -4.38 -12.19
C ILE A 260 14.94 -3.84 -10.80
N GLN A 261 14.99 -2.52 -10.63
CA GLN A 261 14.57 -1.83 -9.41
C GLN A 261 13.15 -2.24 -8.99
N ALA A 262 12.19 -2.13 -9.89
CA ALA A 262 10.78 -2.47 -9.61
C ALA A 262 10.57 -3.96 -9.29
N ARG A 263 11.42 -4.87 -9.80
CA ARG A 263 11.39 -6.29 -9.44
C ARG A 263 11.83 -6.52 -7.99
N ALA A 264 12.95 -5.89 -7.61
CA ALA A 264 13.49 -5.98 -6.25
C ALA A 264 12.54 -5.35 -5.21
N GLU A 265 11.97 -4.18 -5.50
CA GLU A 265 10.96 -3.54 -4.65
C GLU A 265 9.75 -4.44 -4.42
N ARG A 266 9.19 -5.02 -5.51
CA ARG A 266 8.04 -5.94 -5.40
C ARG A 266 8.35 -7.18 -4.56
N TYR A 267 9.57 -7.69 -4.62
CA TYR A 267 9.98 -8.81 -3.78
C TYR A 267 9.91 -8.45 -2.29
N ALA A 268 10.55 -7.34 -1.89
CA ALA A 268 10.53 -6.87 -0.50
C ALA A 268 9.11 -6.58 0.00
N VAL A 269 8.27 -5.95 -0.84
CA VAL A 269 6.86 -5.68 -0.51
C VAL A 269 6.06 -6.99 -0.36
N LYS A 270 6.28 -7.97 -1.23
CA LYS A 270 5.61 -9.28 -1.11
C LYS A 270 6.01 -10.01 0.16
N LEU A 271 7.29 -9.97 0.54
CA LEU A 271 7.79 -10.52 1.79
C LEU A 271 7.13 -9.83 3.00
N PHE A 272 7.11 -8.50 3.01
CA PHE A 272 6.45 -7.74 4.05
C PHE A 272 4.95 -8.09 4.17
N LEU A 273 4.24 -8.17 3.06
CA LEU A 273 2.82 -8.56 3.07
C LEU A 273 2.60 -10.01 3.53
N ALA A 274 3.56 -10.92 3.27
CA ALA A 274 3.50 -12.28 3.81
C ALA A 274 3.61 -12.27 5.34
N HIS A 275 4.52 -11.49 5.88
CA HIS A 275 4.68 -11.33 7.33
C HIS A 275 3.48 -10.59 7.94
N TRP A 276 2.98 -9.53 7.30
CA TRP A 276 1.78 -8.82 7.70
C TRP A 276 0.56 -9.76 7.76
N HIS A 277 0.40 -10.63 6.76
CA HIS A 277 -0.64 -11.66 6.74
C HIS A 277 -0.50 -12.61 7.94
N GLY A 278 0.72 -13.09 8.22
CA GLY A 278 0.97 -13.98 9.36
C GLY A 278 0.55 -13.36 10.69
N VAL A 279 0.97 -12.11 10.93
CA VAL A 279 0.60 -11.38 12.17
C VAL A 279 -0.90 -11.10 12.23
N ALA A 280 -1.51 -10.63 11.14
CA ALA A 280 -2.94 -10.34 11.09
C ALA A 280 -3.80 -11.60 11.26
N PHE A 281 -3.37 -12.71 10.64
CA PHE A 281 -4.06 -14.00 10.74
C PHE A 281 -4.02 -14.54 12.18
N ARG A 282 -2.85 -14.50 12.82
CA ARG A 282 -2.70 -14.92 14.23
C ARG A 282 -3.56 -14.05 15.15
N ALA A 283 -3.57 -12.74 14.96
CA ALA A 283 -4.37 -11.81 15.75
C ALA A 283 -5.88 -12.05 15.58
N GLU A 284 -6.34 -12.44 14.38
CA GLU A 284 -7.77 -12.61 14.07
C GLU A 284 -8.31 -13.99 14.42
N PHE A 285 -7.48 -15.05 14.28
CA PHE A 285 -7.93 -16.44 14.38
C PHE A 285 -7.27 -17.23 15.52
N GLU A 286 -6.38 -16.60 16.29
CA GLU A 286 -5.65 -17.21 17.43
C GLU A 286 -4.84 -18.47 17.07
N ARG A 287 -4.54 -18.65 15.79
CA ARG A 287 -3.73 -19.72 15.23
C ARG A 287 -2.83 -19.20 14.12
N ASP A 288 -1.76 -19.91 13.82
CA ASP A 288 -0.82 -19.52 12.78
C ASP A 288 -1.45 -19.62 11.38
N ALA A 289 -1.02 -18.71 10.50
CA ALA A 289 -1.41 -18.77 9.11
C ALA A 289 -0.84 -20.02 8.44
N PRO A 290 -1.55 -20.64 7.49
CA PRO A 290 -0.99 -21.72 6.69
C PRO A 290 0.30 -21.30 5.99
N VAL A 291 1.27 -22.20 5.92
CA VAL A 291 2.53 -21.97 5.19
C VAL A 291 2.21 -21.62 3.74
N PRO A 292 2.83 -20.56 3.18
CA PRO A 292 2.59 -20.18 1.78
C PRO A 292 2.86 -21.34 0.83
N TYR A 293 1.96 -21.58 -0.14
CA TYR A 293 2.02 -22.66 -1.12
C TYR A 293 3.37 -22.75 -1.85
N ALA A 294 3.99 -21.61 -2.13
CA ALA A 294 5.31 -21.56 -2.77
C ALA A 294 6.41 -22.23 -1.92
N ILE A 295 6.24 -22.28 -0.62
CA ILE A 295 7.19 -22.91 0.31
C ILE A 295 6.80 -24.37 0.56
N SER A 296 5.51 -24.63 0.86
CA SER A 296 5.04 -25.98 1.23
C SER A 296 5.06 -26.95 0.06
N GLU A 297 4.69 -26.51 -1.16
CA GLU A 297 4.49 -27.41 -2.31
C GLU A 297 5.54 -27.23 -3.42
N LEU A 298 6.06 -26.00 -3.61
CA LEU A 298 7.01 -25.72 -4.68
C LEU A 298 8.46 -25.74 -4.23
N GLY A 299 8.74 -25.97 -2.95
CA GLY A 299 10.10 -26.05 -2.40
C GLY A 299 10.92 -24.76 -2.60
N HIS A 300 10.25 -23.62 -2.79
CA HIS A 300 10.91 -22.34 -3.00
C HIS A 300 11.38 -21.77 -1.67
N ALA A 301 12.70 -21.59 -1.55
CA ALA A 301 13.43 -20.79 -0.58
C ALA A 301 13.10 -20.99 0.92
N ASP A 302 14.04 -20.69 1.77
CA ASP A 302 13.91 -20.74 3.22
C ASP A 302 12.78 -19.84 3.72
N LEU A 303 12.07 -20.32 4.73
CA LEU A 303 11.07 -19.52 5.44
C LEU A 303 11.78 -18.41 6.20
N ILE A 304 11.58 -17.17 5.74
CA ILE A 304 12.12 -15.98 6.38
C ILE A 304 11.27 -15.67 7.61
N GLY A 305 11.89 -15.64 8.77
CA GLY A 305 11.21 -15.34 10.03
C GLY A 305 10.63 -13.93 10.08
N ILE A 306 9.50 -13.78 10.74
CA ILE A 306 8.83 -12.49 10.91
C ILE A 306 9.60 -11.65 11.93
N PRO A 307 10.12 -10.45 11.57
CA PRO A 307 10.80 -9.60 12.53
C PRO A 307 9.81 -9.06 13.56
N ASN A 308 10.27 -8.83 14.80
CA ASN A 308 9.49 -8.24 15.87
C ASN A 308 8.15 -8.97 16.13
N TRP A 309 8.14 -10.30 16.05
CA TRP A 309 6.94 -11.13 16.25
C TRP A 309 6.22 -10.75 17.56
N PRO A 310 4.92 -10.39 17.55
CA PRO A 310 4.25 -9.80 18.71
C PRO A 310 3.54 -10.81 19.61
N PHE A 311 3.66 -12.14 19.34
CA PHE A 311 2.99 -13.20 20.11
C PHE A 311 3.99 -14.15 20.76
#